data_dd629e0a864c1fd0dba9193de1327da3
#
_entry.id   dd629e0a864c1fd0dba9193de1327da3
#
_cell.length_a   1.000
_cell.length_b   1.000
_cell.length_c   1.000
_cell.angle_alpha   90.00
_cell.angle_beta   90.00
_cell.angle_gamma   90.00
#
_symmetry.space_group_name_H-M   'P 1'
#
loop_
_entity.id
_entity.type
_entity.pdbx_description
1 polymer ?
#
loop_
_entity_poly.entity_id
_entity_poly.type
_entity_poly.pdbx_seq_one_letter_code
_entity_poly.pdbx_strand_id
1 'polypeptide(L)'
;MSAQPPAPAPAGDGRSAYLPDFCEARTVLAIVLVAALVAVVLALARQNVRAEFLTELARVSVYLLWTSLLCAALLCRARPTLAALSLQASSLWALAIIVGTVAIVSECVYWFGRLWAARLGVASSFFPERHWSFLLPNLAIAAIVGAVALRY
;
A
#
# COMPACT_ATOMS: atom_id res chain seq x y z
N MET A 1 -61.45 13.78 0.41
CA MET A 1 -60.01 14.06 0.65
C MET A 1 -59.36 12.71 0.80
N SER A 2 -58.83 12.15 -0.28
CA SER A 2 -58.16 10.83 -0.29
C SER A 2 -56.66 11.04 -0.04
N ALA A 3 -56.20 10.60 1.12
CA ALA A 3 -54.78 10.62 1.45
C ALA A 3 -54.02 9.60 0.60
N GLN A 4 -53.10 10.09 -0.20
CA GLN A 4 -52.20 9.28 -1.02
C GLN A 4 -51.16 8.61 -0.09
N PRO A 5 -50.93 7.27 -0.17
CA PRO A 5 -49.93 6.63 0.66
C PRO A 5 -48.52 7.13 0.30
N PRO A 6 -47.63 7.25 1.29
CA PRO A 6 -46.26 7.72 1.04
C PRO A 6 -45.52 6.77 0.08
N ALA A 7 -44.81 7.36 -0.88
CA ALA A 7 -43.97 6.63 -1.83
C ALA A 7 -42.94 5.80 -1.07
N PRO A 8 -42.67 4.54 -1.50
CA PRO A 8 -41.63 3.72 -0.90
C PRO A 8 -40.28 4.42 -1.05
N ALA A 9 -39.54 4.50 0.07
CA ALA A 9 -38.16 5.00 0.08
C ALA A 9 -37.32 4.21 -0.93
N PRO A 10 -36.43 4.85 -1.69
CA PRO A 10 -35.55 4.15 -2.61
C PRO A 10 -34.74 3.12 -1.81
N ALA A 11 -34.84 1.86 -2.19
CA ALA A 11 -34.01 0.79 -1.66
C ALA A 11 -32.56 1.16 -1.97
N GLY A 12 -31.87 1.66 -0.94
CA GLY A 12 -30.44 1.96 -1.03
C GLY A 12 -29.73 0.69 -1.45
N ASP A 13 -29.05 0.74 -2.58
CA ASP A 13 -28.21 -0.32 -3.09
C ASP A 13 -27.21 -0.76 -2.03
N GLY A 14 -27.52 -1.83 -1.29
CA GLY A 14 -26.66 -2.44 -0.27
C GLY A 14 -25.34 -3.04 -0.82
N ARG A 15 -25.01 -2.74 -2.08
CA ARG A 15 -23.80 -3.23 -2.75
C ARG A 15 -22.57 -2.30 -2.65
N SER A 16 -22.77 -1.05 -2.26
CA SER A 16 -21.66 -0.08 -2.21
C SER A 16 -20.88 -0.05 -0.87
N ALA A 17 -21.30 -0.84 0.13
CA ALA A 17 -20.79 -0.73 1.50
C ALA A 17 -19.56 -1.61 1.81
N TYR A 18 -19.05 -2.41 0.86
CA TYR A 18 -18.02 -3.42 1.19
C TYR A 18 -16.58 -2.99 0.92
N LEU A 19 -16.35 -2.02 0.05
CA LEU A 19 -14.99 -1.50 -0.16
C LEU A 19 -14.82 -0.20 0.62
N PRO A 20 -13.86 -0.13 1.55
CA PRO A 20 -13.54 1.10 2.24
C PRO A 20 -13.18 2.19 1.23
N ASP A 21 -13.59 3.41 1.51
CA ASP A 21 -13.38 4.55 0.62
C ASP A 21 -11.90 4.99 0.70
N PHE A 22 -11.04 4.36 -0.10
CA PHE A 22 -9.60 4.69 -0.16
C PHE A 22 -9.31 6.13 -0.62
N CYS A 23 -10.33 6.84 -1.10
CA CYS A 23 -10.23 8.24 -1.50
C CYS A 23 -10.55 9.20 -0.33
N GLU A 24 -11.06 8.70 0.78
CA GLU A 24 -11.37 9.51 1.95
C GLU A 24 -10.10 9.91 2.70
N ALA A 25 -9.99 11.19 3.09
CA ALA A 25 -8.83 11.69 3.82
C ALA A 25 -8.55 10.93 5.13
N ARG A 26 -9.60 10.44 5.80
CA ARG A 26 -9.46 9.62 7.02
C ARG A 26 -8.77 8.29 6.76
N THR A 27 -9.14 7.63 5.66
CA THR A 27 -8.52 6.37 5.24
C THR A 27 -7.07 6.57 4.86
N VAL A 28 -6.76 7.63 4.09
CA VAL A 28 -5.38 7.99 3.75
C VAL A 28 -4.57 8.30 5.00
N LEU A 29 -5.12 9.06 5.95
CA LEU A 29 -4.45 9.34 7.23
C LEU A 29 -4.17 8.06 8.02
N ALA A 30 -5.14 7.15 8.10
CA ALA A 30 -4.95 5.86 8.77
C ALA A 30 -3.83 5.04 8.11
N ILE A 31 -3.78 4.98 6.77
CA ILE A 31 -2.72 4.31 6.02
C ILE A 31 -1.35 4.91 6.35
N VAL A 32 -1.24 6.25 6.37
CA VAL A 32 0.01 6.95 6.70
C VAL A 32 0.46 6.65 8.13
N LEU A 33 -0.47 6.68 9.10
CA LEU A 33 -0.17 6.38 10.51
C LEU A 33 0.29 4.93 10.69
N VAL A 34 -0.40 3.98 10.06
CA VAL A 34 -0.01 2.55 10.11
C VAL A 34 1.36 2.35 9.44
N ALA A 35 1.59 2.95 8.27
CA ALA A 35 2.89 2.85 7.59
C ALA A 35 4.02 3.45 8.44
N ALA A 36 3.80 4.59 9.09
CA ALA A 36 4.76 5.21 10.00
C ALA A 36 5.05 4.32 11.22
N LEU A 37 4.01 3.74 11.84
CA LEU A 37 4.16 2.81 12.96
C LEU A 37 4.97 1.57 12.56
N VAL A 38 4.64 0.97 11.43
CA VAL A 38 5.38 -0.19 10.88
C VAL A 38 6.84 0.17 10.60
N ALA A 39 7.10 1.38 10.06
CA ALA A 39 8.47 1.85 9.82
C ALA A 39 9.28 1.93 11.12
N VAL A 40 8.70 2.46 12.19
CA VAL A 40 9.34 2.54 13.52
C VAL A 40 9.64 1.13 14.05
N VAL A 41 8.66 0.22 14.00
CA VAL A 41 8.83 -1.17 14.46
C VAL A 41 9.94 -1.88 13.69
N LEU A 42 9.97 -1.74 12.36
CA LEU A 42 11.00 -2.36 11.52
C LEU A 42 12.39 -1.75 11.77
N ALA A 43 12.48 -0.43 11.95
CA ALA A 43 13.73 0.23 12.29
C ALA A 43 14.24 -0.24 13.66
N LEU A 44 13.36 -0.38 14.65
CA LEU A 44 13.71 -0.91 15.98
C LEU A 44 14.14 -2.38 15.91
N ALA A 45 13.47 -3.20 15.11
CA ALA A 45 13.80 -4.63 14.98
C ALA A 45 15.17 -4.88 14.33
N ARG A 46 15.67 -3.95 13.54
CA ARG A 46 16.96 -4.05 12.83
C ARG A 46 18.14 -3.44 13.60
N GLN A 47 17.92 -2.93 14.80
CA GLN A 47 18.96 -2.25 15.56
C GLN A 47 20.13 -3.19 15.92
N ASN A 48 21.29 -2.98 15.28
CA ASN A 48 22.57 -3.45 15.77
C ASN A 48 23.46 -2.32 16.33
N VAL A 49 23.23 -1.06 15.93
CA VAL A 49 24.03 0.10 16.39
C VAL A 49 23.16 1.37 16.39
N ARG A 50 23.16 2.12 17.50
CA ARG A 50 22.37 3.36 17.70
C ARG A 50 22.63 4.46 16.66
N ALA A 51 23.81 4.52 16.06
CA ALA A 51 24.19 5.55 15.11
C ALA A 51 23.45 5.45 13.75
N GLU A 52 22.96 4.26 13.38
CA GLU A 52 22.31 4.02 12.09
C GLU A 52 20.78 4.04 12.15
N PHE A 53 20.19 4.17 13.36
CA PHE A 53 18.74 4.11 13.54
C PHE A 53 17.99 5.16 12.74
N LEU A 54 18.43 6.41 12.75
CA LEU A 54 17.76 7.51 12.04
C LEU A 54 17.82 7.30 10.52
N THR A 55 18.95 6.82 10.01
CA THR A 55 19.12 6.54 8.58
C THR A 55 18.24 5.38 8.15
N GLU A 56 18.18 4.31 8.95
CA GLU A 56 17.33 3.15 8.67
C GLU A 56 15.85 3.52 8.78
N LEU A 57 15.47 4.27 9.81
CA LEU A 57 14.10 4.79 9.96
C LEU A 57 13.70 5.66 8.77
N ALA A 58 14.56 6.59 8.34
CA ALA A 58 14.30 7.44 7.18
C ALA A 58 14.10 6.61 5.92
N ARG A 59 14.98 5.63 5.67
CA ARG A 59 14.90 4.72 4.52
C ARG A 59 13.59 3.96 4.48
N VAL A 60 13.26 3.27 5.59
CA VAL A 60 12.07 2.44 5.69
C VAL A 60 10.80 3.30 5.63
N SER A 61 10.80 4.46 6.29
CA SER A 61 9.66 5.39 6.26
C SER A 61 9.38 5.91 4.87
N VAL A 62 10.38 6.38 4.15
CA VAL A 62 10.23 6.88 2.77
C VAL A 62 9.67 5.78 1.87
N TYR A 63 10.26 4.58 1.93
CA TYR A 63 9.80 3.45 1.13
C TYR A 63 8.34 3.06 1.42
N LEU A 64 7.98 2.91 2.71
CA LEU A 64 6.63 2.50 3.11
C LEU A 64 5.60 3.59 2.80
N LEU A 65 5.91 4.87 3.07
CA LEU A 65 4.99 5.97 2.78
C LEU A 65 4.74 6.11 1.28
N TRP A 66 5.77 6.10 0.46
CA TRP A 66 5.60 6.17 -0.99
C TRP A 66 4.80 4.99 -1.53
N THR A 67 5.15 3.78 -1.12
CA THR A 67 4.47 2.56 -1.58
C THR A 67 2.99 2.55 -1.16
N SER A 68 2.69 2.90 0.10
CA SER A 68 1.32 2.90 0.61
C SER A 68 0.46 4.00 -0.03
N LEU A 69 1.00 5.19 -0.24
CA LEU A 69 0.29 6.27 -0.93
C LEU A 69 0.02 5.94 -2.39
N LEU A 70 0.99 5.33 -3.09
CA LEU A 70 0.80 4.86 -4.47
C LEU A 70 -0.28 3.76 -4.54
N CYS A 71 -0.25 2.78 -3.63
CA CYS A 71 -1.30 1.77 -3.54
C CYS A 71 -2.68 2.40 -3.31
N ALA A 72 -2.80 3.33 -2.37
CA ALA A 72 -4.06 4.02 -2.10
C ALA A 72 -4.56 4.81 -3.31
N ALA A 73 -3.67 5.55 -3.99
CA ALA A 73 -4.01 6.31 -5.19
C ALA A 73 -4.46 5.40 -6.35
N LEU A 74 -3.78 4.27 -6.58
CA LEU A 74 -4.15 3.32 -7.62
C LEU A 74 -5.46 2.60 -7.31
N LEU A 75 -5.70 2.20 -6.07
CA LEU A 75 -6.98 1.62 -5.64
C LEU A 75 -8.12 2.62 -5.76
N CYS A 76 -7.88 3.88 -5.39
CA CYS A 76 -8.85 4.96 -5.57
C CYS A 76 -9.18 5.14 -7.05
N ARG A 77 -8.18 5.17 -7.93
CA ARG A 77 -8.38 5.29 -9.38
C ARG A 77 -9.08 4.08 -9.98
N ALA A 78 -8.80 2.87 -9.47
CA ALA A 78 -9.40 1.62 -9.94
C ALA A 78 -10.82 1.39 -9.38
N ARG A 79 -11.28 2.18 -8.41
CA ARG A 79 -12.59 2.02 -7.76
C ARG A 79 -13.75 1.81 -8.72
N PRO A 80 -13.93 2.64 -9.79
CA PRO A 80 -15.07 2.48 -10.71
C PRO A 80 -15.03 1.14 -11.45
N THR A 81 -13.85 0.65 -11.81
CA THR A 81 -13.68 -0.66 -12.48
C THR A 81 -13.90 -1.82 -11.51
N LEU A 82 -13.40 -1.69 -10.27
CA LEU A 82 -13.58 -2.70 -9.23
C LEU A 82 -15.05 -2.85 -8.81
N ALA A 83 -15.80 -1.75 -8.77
CA ALA A 83 -17.21 -1.74 -8.43
C ALA A 83 -18.10 -2.47 -9.47
N ALA A 84 -17.65 -2.57 -10.72
CA ALA A 84 -18.35 -3.28 -11.79
C ALA A 84 -18.12 -4.81 -11.76
N LEU A 85 -17.17 -5.28 -10.94
CA LEU A 85 -16.79 -6.70 -10.85
C LEU A 85 -17.55 -7.42 -9.72
N SER A 86 -17.56 -8.76 -9.79
CA SER A 86 -18.01 -9.58 -8.67
C SER A 86 -17.09 -9.38 -7.47
N LEU A 87 -17.59 -9.61 -6.25
CA LEU A 87 -16.84 -9.42 -5.02
C LEU A 87 -15.48 -10.15 -5.01
N GLN A 88 -15.47 -11.40 -5.47
CA GLN A 88 -14.24 -12.21 -5.56
C GLN A 88 -13.26 -11.65 -6.59
N ALA A 89 -13.75 -11.27 -7.78
CA ALA A 89 -12.91 -10.66 -8.80
C ALA A 89 -12.35 -9.30 -8.35
N SER A 90 -13.16 -8.48 -7.70
CA SER A 90 -12.75 -7.18 -7.16
C SER A 90 -11.63 -7.32 -6.12
N SER A 91 -11.75 -8.27 -5.19
CA SER A 91 -10.70 -8.52 -4.18
C SER A 91 -9.41 -9.04 -4.80
N LEU A 92 -9.48 -9.95 -5.78
CA LEU A 92 -8.30 -10.44 -6.49
C LEU A 92 -7.60 -9.33 -7.29
N TRP A 93 -8.36 -8.48 -7.98
CA TRP A 93 -7.81 -7.33 -8.70
C TRP A 93 -7.19 -6.29 -7.75
N ALA A 94 -7.83 -6.01 -6.61
CA ALA A 94 -7.27 -5.13 -5.60
C ALA A 94 -5.95 -5.68 -5.06
N LEU A 95 -5.88 -6.98 -4.75
CA LEU A 95 -4.65 -7.65 -4.33
C LEU A 95 -3.56 -7.58 -5.41
N ALA A 96 -3.92 -7.82 -6.68
CA ALA A 96 -2.99 -7.72 -7.80
C ALA A 96 -2.43 -6.28 -7.95
N ILE A 97 -3.25 -5.24 -7.75
CA ILE A 97 -2.81 -3.85 -7.75
C ILE A 97 -1.81 -3.60 -6.62
N ILE A 98 -2.09 -4.07 -5.39
CA ILE A 98 -1.20 -3.89 -4.24
C ILE A 98 0.15 -4.57 -4.49
N VAL A 99 0.14 -5.86 -4.82
CA VAL A 99 1.36 -6.64 -5.05
C VAL A 99 2.14 -6.11 -6.25
N GLY A 100 1.45 -5.75 -7.34
CA GLY A 100 2.07 -5.16 -8.52
C GLY A 100 2.73 -3.81 -8.22
N THR A 101 2.08 -2.95 -7.42
CA THR A 101 2.66 -1.66 -7.00
C THR A 101 3.91 -1.87 -6.17
N VAL A 102 3.88 -2.77 -5.19
CA VAL A 102 5.05 -3.10 -4.36
C VAL A 102 6.19 -3.65 -5.22
N ALA A 103 5.89 -4.53 -6.19
CA ALA A 103 6.89 -5.06 -7.12
C ALA A 103 7.56 -3.93 -7.92
N ILE A 104 6.75 -3.07 -8.57
CA ILE A 104 7.25 -1.97 -9.40
C ILE A 104 8.09 -1.00 -8.57
N VAL A 105 7.61 -0.59 -7.38
CA VAL A 105 8.36 0.32 -6.50
C VAL A 105 9.67 -0.32 -6.04
N SER A 106 9.66 -1.60 -5.67
CA SER A 106 10.86 -2.33 -5.26
C SER A 106 11.90 -2.41 -6.39
N GLU A 107 11.46 -2.70 -7.62
CA GLU A 107 12.32 -2.70 -8.81
C GLU A 107 12.88 -1.30 -9.10
N CYS A 108 12.05 -0.27 -9.04
CA CYS A 108 12.48 1.11 -9.25
C CYS A 108 13.55 1.52 -8.22
N VAL A 109 13.33 1.20 -6.94
CA VAL A 109 14.30 1.50 -5.87
C VAL A 109 15.62 0.75 -6.10
N TYR A 110 15.56 -0.53 -6.47
CA TYR A 110 16.75 -1.33 -6.76
C TYR A 110 17.55 -0.78 -7.95
N TRP A 111 16.90 -0.55 -9.08
CA TRP A 111 17.56 -0.04 -10.28
C TRP A 111 18.06 1.39 -10.12
N PHE A 112 17.28 2.25 -9.46
CA PHE A 112 17.70 3.62 -9.17
C PHE A 112 18.96 3.63 -8.28
N GLY A 113 19.00 2.77 -7.26
CA GLY A 113 20.17 2.62 -6.39
C GLY A 113 21.41 2.19 -7.16
N ARG A 114 21.27 1.24 -8.07
CA ARG A 114 22.39 0.79 -8.92
C ARG A 114 22.91 1.87 -9.87
N LEU A 115 21.98 2.59 -10.51
CA LEU A 115 22.34 3.71 -11.39
C LEU A 115 23.05 4.82 -10.63
N TRP A 116 22.56 5.14 -9.45
CA TRP A 116 23.15 6.15 -8.58
C TRP A 116 24.56 5.77 -8.12
N ALA A 117 24.71 4.55 -7.63
CA ALA A 117 26.02 4.02 -7.23
C ALA A 117 27.02 4.03 -8.40
N ALA A 118 26.59 3.65 -9.60
CA ALA A 118 27.43 3.65 -10.79
C ALA A 118 27.85 5.07 -11.24
N ARG A 119 26.96 6.08 -11.03
CA ARG A 119 27.23 7.47 -11.42
C ARG A 119 28.15 8.20 -10.46
N LEU A 120 27.97 7.97 -9.16
CA LEU A 120 28.69 8.70 -8.09
C LEU A 120 29.90 7.97 -7.56
N GLY A 121 30.13 6.69 -7.94
CA GLY A 121 31.25 5.89 -7.44
C GLY A 121 31.16 5.57 -5.94
N VAL A 122 30.00 5.82 -5.31
CA VAL A 122 29.79 5.61 -3.89
C VAL A 122 28.87 4.41 -3.70
N ALA A 123 29.39 3.35 -3.08
CA ALA A 123 28.55 2.28 -2.55
C ALA A 123 27.69 2.86 -1.42
N SER A 124 26.46 3.29 -1.76
CA SER A 124 25.58 3.82 -0.73
C SER A 124 24.94 2.65 0.01
N SER A 125 25.18 2.55 1.31
CA SER A 125 24.49 1.62 2.22
C SER A 125 22.96 1.86 2.26
N PHE A 126 22.49 2.91 1.59
CA PHE A 126 21.08 3.28 1.54
C PHE A 126 20.25 2.36 0.64
N PHE A 127 20.84 1.74 -0.40
CA PHE A 127 20.12 0.90 -1.35
C PHE A 127 20.40 -0.60 -1.12
N PRO A 128 19.42 -1.48 -1.45
CA PRO A 128 19.59 -2.93 -1.26
C PRO A 128 20.68 -3.50 -2.18
N GLU A 129 21.60 -4.28 -1.61
CA GLU A 129 22.69 -4.91 -2.37
C GLU A 129 22.24 -6.13 -3.17
N ARG A 130 21.28 -6.89 -2.64
CA ARG A 130 20.78 -8.12 -3.26
C ARG A 130 19.34 -7.97 -3.70
N HIS A 131 19.10 -8.15 -5.00
CA HIS A 131 17.78 -8.03 -5.63
C HIS A 131 16.73 -8.94 -4.98
N TRP A 132 16.94 -10.25 -4.96
CA TRP A 132 15.96 -11.21 -4.46
C TRP A 132 15.71 -11.14 -2.97
N SER A 133 16.74 -10.86 -2.17
CA SER A 133 16.58 -10.73 -0.72
C SER A 133 15.82 -9.46 -0.31
N PHE A 134 15.70 -8.49 -1.21
CA PHE A 134 14.86 -7.31 -1.01
C PHE A 134 13.45 -7.52 -1.56
N LEU A 135 13.32 -8.05 -2.78
CA LEU A 135 12.05 -8.18 -3.48
C LEU A 135 11.10 -9.20 -2.82
N LEU A 136 11.59 -10.41 -2.53
CA LEU A 136 10.75 -11.49 -2.03
C LEU A 136 10.06 -11.18 -0.69
N PRO A 137 10.74 -10.66 0.35
CA PRO A 137 10.07 -10.31 1.61
C PRO A 137 9.02 -9.21 1.43
N ASN A 138 9.30 -8.20 0.60
CA ASN A 138 8.36 -7.12 0.36
C ASN A 138 7.09 -7.63 -0.33
N LEU A 139 7.22 -8.51 -1.32
CA LEU A 139 6.07 -9.12 -2.00
C LEU A 139 5.29 -10.06 -1.07
N ALA A 140 5.98 -10.87 -0.26
CA ALA A 140 5.33 -11.76 0.69
C ALA A 140 4.52 -10.97 1.73
N ILE A 141 5.10 -9.93 2.31
CA ILE A 141 4.42 -9.06 3.28
C ILE A 141 3.22 -8.38 2.61
N ALA A 142 3.39 -7.80 1.41
CA ALA A 142 2.31 -7.15 0.68
C ALA A 142 1.17 -8.11 0.35
N ALA A 143 1.47 -9.35 -0.05
CA ALA A 143 0.47 -10.36 -0.35
C ALA A 143 -0.30 -10.78 0.91
N ILE A 144 0.39 -11.03 2.02
CA ILE A 144 -0.24 -11.43 3.28
C ILE A 144 -1.10 -10.30 3.84
N VAL A 145 -0.52 -9.10 3.98
CA VAL A 145 -1.24 -7.94 4.53
C VAL A 145 -2.41 -7.55 3.64
N GLY A 146 -2.20 -7.53 2.31
CA GLY A 146 -3.25 -7.24 1.35
C GLY A 146 -4.38 -8.26 1.38
N ALA A 147 -4.07 -9.57 1.45
CA ALA A 147 -5.06 -10.63 1.57
C ALA A 147 -5.86 -10.54 2.87
N VAL A 148 -5.20 -10.25 3.99
CA VAL A 148 -5.86 -10.06 5.29
C VAL A 148 -6.76 -8.82 5.26
N ALA A 149 -6.26 -7.68 4.78
CA ALA A 149 -7.02 -6.43 4.71
C ALA A 149 -8.26 -6.51 3.78
N LEU A 150 -8.21 -7.36 2.75
CA LEU A 150 -9.35 -7.56 1.85
C LEU A 150 -10.34 -8.62 2.33
N ARG A 151 -9.99 -9.39 3.36
CA ARG A 151 -10.86 -10.43 3.92
C ARG A 151 -11.73 -9.92 5.07
N TYR A 152 -11.28 -8.87 5.80
CA TYR A 152 -11.95 -8.25 6.92
C TYR A 152 -12.48 -6.86 6.58
#